data_75f96795b642302e9e96356299c2464a
#
_entry.id   75f96795b642302e9e96356299c2464a
#
_cell.length_a   1.000
_cell.length_b   1.000
_cell.length_c   1.000
_cell.angle_alpha   90.00
_cell.angle_beta   90.00
_cell.angle_gamma   90.00
#
_symmetry.space_group_name_H-M   'P 1'
#
loop_
_entity.id
_entity.type
_entity.pdbx_description
1 polymer ?
#
loop_
_entity_poly.entity_id
_entity_poly.type
_entity_poly.pdbx_seq_one_letter_code
_entity_poly.pdbx_strand_id
1 'polypeptide(L)'
;MQTTLNPLAALVQAVAFAADKHRNQRRKDAEASPYINHPIALANVLANEGGVQDVTVLCAAVLHDTIEDTETTADELRAVFGDQVASVVLEVTDDKSLDKAVRKQLQIEHAPHGSPQAKLVKLADKISNLRDILASPPADWSAERKQAYFDWAAAVVAGLRGVHPGLEAVFDGLYARRLGLG
;
A
#
# COMPACT_ATOMS: atom_id res chain seq x y z
N MET A 1 -5.52 -19.64 26.03
CA MET A 1 -5.77 -20.23 24.71
C MET A 1 -5.89 -19.05 23.72
N GLN A 2 -4.86 -18.80 22.93
CA GLN A 2 -4.98 -17.86 21.81
C GLN A 2 -5.91 -18.53 20.78
N THR A 3 -7.10 -18.00 20.62
CA THR A 3 -7.99 -18.40 19.53
C THR A 3 -7.31 -17.93 18.24
N THR A 4 -6.69 -18.86 17.51
CA THR A 4 -6.19 -18.58 16.17
C THR A 4 -7.41 -18.19 15.32
N LEU A 5 -7.56 -16.91 15.06
CA LEU A 5 -8.60 -16.42 14.15
C LEU A 5 -8.47 -17.17 12.84
N ASN A 6 -9.58 -17.65 12.30
CA ASN A 6 -9.61 -18.21 10.95
C ASN A 6 -9.05 -17.14 10.00
N PRO A 7 -8.02 -17.44 9.19
CA PRO A 7 -7.38 -16.47 8.29
C PRO A 7 -8.37 -15.69 7.40
N LEU A 8 -9.39 -16.39 6.90
CA LEU A 8 -10.44 -15.76 6.11
C LEU A 8 -11.27 -14.77 6.94
N ALA A 9 -11.63 -15.13 8.17
CA ALA A 9 -12.38 -14.26 9.07
C ALA A 9 -11.58 -13.00 9.43
N ALA A 10 -10.26 -13.14 9.67
CA ALA A 10 -9.37 -12.01 9.95
C ALA A 10 -9.30 -11.04 8.75
N LEU A 11 -9.16 -11.56 7.54
CA LEU A 11 -9.12 -10.72 6.33
C LEU A 11 -10.46 -10.00 6.10
N VAL A 12 -11.58 -10.69 6.25
CA VAL A 12 -12.92 -10.07 6.13
C VAL A 12 -13.12 -8.99 7.18
N GLN A 13 -12.67 -9.22 8.42
CA GLN A 13 -12.71 -8.22 9.49
C GLN A 13 -11.84 -6.99 9.14
N ALA A 14 -10.64 -7.19 8.59
CA ALA A 14 -9.77 -6.10 8.16
C ALA A 14 -10.43 -5.25 7.05
N VAL A 15 -11.07 -5.91 6.06
CA VAL A 15 -11.81 -5.21 5.00
C VAL A 15 -12.98 -4.40 5.58
N ALA A 16 -13.77 -4.98 6.47
CA ALA A 16 -14.89 -4.28 7.11
C ALA A 16 -14.42 -3.08 7.94
N PHE A 17 -13.35 -3.25 8.71
CA PHE A 17 -12.74 -2.18 9.51
C PHE A 17 -12.23 -1.04 8.62
N ALA A 18 -11.42 -1.35 7.60
CA ALA A 18 -10.89 -0.34 6.69
C ALA A 18 -12.00 0.38 5.91
N ALA A 19 -13.05 -0.33 5.48
CA ALA A 19 -14.21 0.25 4.79
C ALA A 19 -14.95 1.25 5.68
N ASP A 20 -15.13 0.95 6.97
CA ASP A 20 -15.74 1.87 7.93
C ASP A 20 -14.87 3.11 8.16
N LYS A 21 -13.55 2.92 8.38
CA LYS A 21 -12.62 4.03 8.63
C LYS A 21 -12.50 4.97 7.41
N HIS A 22 -12.45 4.42 6.20
CA HIS A 22 -12.31 5.19 4.95
C HIS A 22 -13.64 5.58 4.29
N ARG A 23 -14.80 5.35 4.93
CA ARG A 23 -16.14 5.50 4.31
C ARG A 23 -16.40 6.84 3.62
N ASN A 24 -15.81 7.93 4.13
CA ASN A 24 -15.95 9.28 3.60
C ASN A 24 -14.80 9.72 2.71
N GLN A 25 -13.73 8.91 2.61
CA GLN A 25 -12.56 9.24 1.83
C GLN A 25 -12.74 8.81 0.36
N ARG A 26 -12.20 9.62 -0.56
CA ARG A 26 -12.26 9.38 -2.01
C ARG A 26 -10.87 9.40 -2.62
N ARG A 27 -10.69 8.63 -3.68
CA ARG A 27 -9.50 8.67 -4.54
C ARG A 27 -9.48 9.98 -5.34
N LYS A 28 -8.30 10.34 -5.84
CA LYS A 28 -8.09 11.53 -6.69
C LYS A 28 -8.29 11.25 -8.18
N ASP A 29 -8.86 10.11 -8.52
CA ASP A 29 -9.24 9.78 -9.88
C ASP A 29 -10.42 10.65 -10.36
N ALA A 30 -10.71 10.64 -11.67
CA ALA A 30 -11.76 11.46 -12.26
C ALA A 30 -13.16 11.15 -11.72
N GLU A 31 -13.38 9.94 -11.21
CA GLU A 31 -14.68 9.46 -10.70
C GLU A 31 -14.83 9.66 -9.20
N ALA A 32 -13.77 10.11 -8.50
CA ALA A 32 -13.72 10.21 -7.04
C ALA A 32 -14.19 8.90 -6.36
N SER A 33 -13.64 7.77 -6.84
CA SER A 33 -14.04 6.44 -6.39
C SER A 33 -13.78 6.25 -4.89
N PRO A 34 -14.51 5.33 -4.22
CA PRO A 34 -14.31 5.05 -2.81
C PRO A 34 -12.86 4.66 -2.50
N TYR A 35 -12.28 5.26 -1.46
CA TYR A 35 -10.87 5.02 -1.12
C TYR A 35 -10.54 3.56 -0.84
N ILE A 36 -11.49 2.82 -0.25
CA ILE A 36 -11.33 1.40 0.10
C ILE A 36 -10.97 0.51 -1.12
N ASN A 37 -11.28 0.95 -2.34
CA ASN A 37 -10.90 0.21 -3.55
C ASN A 37 -9.38 0.02 -3.65
N HIS A 38 -8.60 1.02 -3.19
CA HIS A 38 -7.14 0.96 -3.22
C HIS A 38 -6.56 -0.12 -2.28
N PRO A 39 -6.83 -0.14 -0.96
CA PRO A 39 -6.35 -1.22 -0.10
C PRO A 39 -6.83 -2.61 -0.52
N ILE A 40 -8.06 -2.74 -1.05
CA ILE A 40 -8.54 -4.01 -1.61
C ILE A 40 -7.68 -4.41 -2.83
N ALA A 41 -7.34 -3.47 -3.71
CA ALA A 41 -6.46 -3.74 -4.85
C ALA A 41 -5.07 -4.21 -4.43
N LEU A 42 -4.49 -3.65 -3.34
CA LEU A 42 -3.22 -4.14 -2.78
C LEU A 42 -3.32 -5.61 -2.35
N ALA A 43 -4.34 -5.93 -1.57
CA ALA A 43 -4.56 -7.30 -1.11
C ALA A 43 -4.77 -8.27 -2.31
N ASN A 44 -5.48 -7.81 -3.34
CA ASN A 44 -5.67 -8.59 -4.58
C ASN A 44 -4.34 -8.83 -5.32
N VAL A 45 -3.48 -7.82 -5.46
CA VAL A 45 -2.14 -7.98 -6.06
C VAL A 45 -1.32 -9.01 -5.30
N LEU A 46 -1.28 -8.90 -3.98
CA LEU A 46 -0.53 -9.83 -3.13
C LEU A 46 -1.06 -11.26 -3.23
N ALA A 47 -2.36 -11.45 -3.05
CA ALA A 47 -2.96 -12.78 -2.98
C ALA A 47 -3.03 -13.48 -4.34
N ASN A 48 -3.50 -12.78 -5.38
CA ASN A 48 -3.83 -13.41 -6.66
C ASN A 48 -2.70 -13.33 -7.69
N GLU A 49 -1.89 -12.28 -7.67
CA GLU A 49 -0.75 -12.16 -8.58
C GLU A 49 0.55 -12.62 -7.91
N GLY A 50 0.75 -12.30 -6.63
CA GLY A 50 1.90 -12.72 -5.85
C GLY A 50 1.78 -14.11 -5.23
N GLY A 51 0.58 -14.69 -5.14
CA GLY A 51 0.36 -15.96 -4.43
C GLY A 51 0.67 -15.89 -2.93
N VAL A 52 0.65 -14.68 -2.34
CA VAL A 52 0.92 -14.47 -0.92
C VAL A 52 -0.24 -15.01 -0.08
N GLN A 53 0.07 -15.94 0.83
CA GLN A 53 -0.92 -16.59 1.71
C GLN A 53 -0.79 -16.12 3.18
N ASP A 54 0.22 -15.31 3.49
CA ASP A 54 0.40 -14.76 4.84
C ASP A 54 -0.72 -13.79 5.17
N VAL A 55 -1.62 -14.21 6.06
CA VAL A 55 -2.78 -13.41 6.47
C VAL A 55 -2.37 -12.10 7.15
N THR A 56 -1.22 -12.06 7.83
CA THR A 56 -0.69 -10.83 8.43
C THR A 56 -0.41 -9.80 7.34
N VAL A 57 0.23 -10.22 6.24
CA VAL A 57 0.53 -9.35 5.09
C VAL A 57 -0.75 -8.86 4.42
N LEU A 58 -1.71 -9.76 4.19
CA LEU A 58 -2.97 -9.40 3.52
C LEU A 58 -3.82 -8.43 4.38
N CYS A 59 -3.91 -8.68 5.69
CA CYS A 59 -4.58 -7.75 6.60
C CYS A 59 -3.85 -6.40 6.68
N ALA A 60 -2.52 -6.40 6.77
CA ALA A 60 -1.74 -5.17 6.79
C ALA A 60 -1.88 -4.38 5.48
N ALA A 61 -1.97 -5.06 4.33
CA ALA A 61 -2.24 -4.40 3.04
C ALA A 61 -3.60 -3.69 3.03
N VAL A 62 -4.63 -4.32 3.57
CA VAL A 62 -5.97 -3.70 3.68
C VAL A 62 -5.99 -2.54 4.67
N LEU A 63 -5.18 -2.60 5.73
CA LEU A 63 -5.16 -1.63 6.83
C LEU A 63 -4.09 -0.55 6.68
N HIS A 64 -3.22 -0.60 5.66
CA HIS A 64 -1.96 0.14 5.58
C HIS A 64 -2.08 1.66 5.74
N ASP A 65 -3.17 2.25 5.26
CA ASP A 65 -3.41 3.70 5.31
C ASP A 65 -4.34 4.12 6.47
N THR A 66 -4.84 3.20 7.29
CA THR A 66 -5.81 3.53 8.34
C THR A 66 -5.23 4.46 9.40
N ILE A 67 -4.01 4.21 9.88
CA ILE A 67 -3.34 5.11 10.84
C ILE A 67 -2.99 6.44 10.18
N GLU A 68 -2.49 6.41 8.95
CA GLU A 68 -2.04 7.61 8.26
C GLU A 68 -3.18 8.56 7.89
N ASP A 69 -4.30 8.01 7.46
CA ASP A 69 -5.37 8.78 6.80
C ASP A 69 -6.67 8.90 7.61
N THR A 70 -6.77 8.22 8.75
CA THR A 70 -7.96 8.25 9.60
C THR A 70 -7.59 8.50 11.07
N GLU A 71 -8.57 8.44 11.97
CA GLU A 71 -8.35 8.56 13.42
C GLU A 71 -7.90 7.24 14.07
N THR A 72 -7.59 6.21 13.28
CA THR A 72 -7.16 4.91 13.78
C THR A 72 -5.82 5.02 14.49
N THR A 73 -5.72 4.42 15.67
CA THR A 73 -4.47 4.39 16.45
C THR A 73 -3.79 3.03 16.35
N ALA A 74 -2.48 3.01 16.62
CA ALA A 74 -1.72 1.75 16.72
C ALA A 74 -2.30 0.81 17.79
N ASP A 75 -2.76 1.35 18.91
CA ASP A 75 -3.34 0.56 20.00
C ASP A 75 -4.69 -0.05 19.60
N GLU A 76 -5.50 0.67 18.84
CA GLU A 76 -6.73 0.13 18.27
C GLU A 76 -6.44 -1.04 17.33
N LEU A 77 -5.44 -0.92 16.43
CA LEU A 77 -5.05 -2.01 15.56
C LEU A 77 -4.50 -3.22 16.33
N ARG A 78 -3.68 -2.99 17.37
CA ARG A 78 -3.19 -4.08 18.23
C ARG A 78 -4.32 -4.82 18.93
N ALA A 79 -5.28 -4.09 19.47
CA ALA A 79 -6.41 -4.67 20.17
C ALA A 79 -7.31 -5.53 19.26
N VAL A 80 -7.48 -5.11 17.99
CA VAL A 80 -8.39 -5.78 17.05
C VAL A 80 -7.70 -6.87 16.23
N PHE A 81 -6.46 -6.61 15.75
CA PHE A 81 -5.76 -7.46 14.78
C PHE A 81 -4.47 -8.09 15.33
N GLY A 82 -4.05 -7.73 16.54
CA GLY A 82 -2.84 -8.23 17.19
C GLY A 82 -1.57 -7.47 16.79
N ASP A 83 -0.50 -7.76 17.53
CA ASP A 83 0.78 -7.05 17.41
C ASP A 83 1.44 -7.19 16.05
N GLN A 84 1.35 -8.37 15.42
CA GLN A 84 2.01 -8.64 14.14
C GLN A 84 1.44 -7.77 13.03
N VAL A 85 0.13 -7.70 12.87
CA VAL A 85 -0.53 -6.86 11.87
C VAL A 85 -0.25 -5.39 12.13
N ALA A 86 -0.41 -4.94 13.39
CA ALA A 86 -0.17 -3.55 13.77
C ALA A 86 1.28 -3.13 13.52
N SER A 87 2.26 -4.00 13.79
CA SER A 87 3.67 -3.70 13.52
C SER A 87 3.95 -3.50 12.04
N VAL A 88 3.41 -4.36 11.17
CA VAL A 88 3.59 -4.20 9.71
C VAL A 88 2.93 -2.91 9.21
N VAL A 89 1.73 -2.57 9.70
CA VAL A 89 1.06 -1.31 9.35
C VAL A 89 1.91 -0.11 9.78
N LEU A 90 2.47 -0.13 11.00
CA LEU A 90 3.33 0.95 11.49
C LEU A 90 4.60 1.13 10.63
N GLU A 91 5.22 0.04 10.18
CA GLU A 91 6.40 0.11 9.31
C GLU A 91 6.11 0.77 7.96
N VAL A 92 4.88 0.71 7.47
CA VAL A 92 4.48 1.29 6.19
C VAL A 92 3.80 2.66 6.31
N THR A 93 3.49 3.11 7.53
CA THR A 93 2.85 4.40 7.83
C THR A 93 3.86 5.53 7.77
N ASP A 94 3.53 6.59 7.03
CA ASP A 94 4.34 7.82 6.99
C ASP A 94 3.95 8.76 8.14
N ASP A 95 4.92 9.55 8.62
CA ASP A 95 4.65 10.63 9.57
C ASP A 95 4.12 11.87 8.85
N LYS A 96 2.82 12.11 8.93
CA LYS A 96 2.16 13.25 8.30
C LYS A 96 2.51 14.63 8.88
N SER A 97 3.18 14.68 10.02
CA SER A 97 3.70 15.94 10.56
C SER A 97 4.87 16.48 9.74
N LEU A 98 5.51 15.62 8.94
CA LEU A 98 6.63 15.97 8.08
C LEU A 98 6.17 16.45 6.70
N ASP A 99 6.96 17.33 6.08
CA ASP A 99 6.75 17.76 4.72
C ASP A 99 6.71 16.59 3.73
N LYS A 100 5.88 16.71 2.68
CA LYS A 100 5.72 15.66 1.67
C LYS A 100 7.04 15.24 1.02
N ALA A 101 7.94 16.19 0.76
CA ALA A 101 9.25 15.89 0.17
C ALA A 101 10.11 15.03 1.13
N VAL A 102 10.08 15.37 2.42
CA VAL A 102 10.78 14.62 3.48
C VAL A 102 10.21 13.20 3.59
N ARG A 103 8.89 13.04 3.63
CA ARG A 103 8.25 11.72 3.67
C ARG A 103 8.62 10.85 2.47
N LYS A 104 8.64 11.43 1.27
CA LYS A 104 9.07 10.71 0.06
C LYS A 104 10.52 10.25 0.14
N GLN A 105 11.40 11.07 0.66
CA GLN A 105 12.81 10.73 0.85
C GLN A 105 12.98 9.62 1.90
N LEU A 106 12.27 9.71 3.03
CA LEU A 106 12.27 8.70 4.07
C LEU A 106 11.75 7.34 3.57
N GLN A 107 10.76 7.31 2.69
CA GLN A 107 10.33 6.05 2.08
C GLN A 107 11.46 5.37 1.29
N ILE A 108 12.30 6.12 0.58
CA ILE A 108 13.46 5.56 -0.13
C ILE A 108 14.49 5.03 0.88
N GLU A 109 14.81 5.81 1.91
CA GLU A 109 15.81 5.47 2.91
C GLU A 109 15.41 4.27 3.77
N HIS A 110 14.14 4.17 4.15
CA HIS A 110 13.63 3.07 4.99
C HIS A 110 13.35 1.78 4.21
N ALA A 111 13.12 1.86 2.90
CA ALA A 111 12.78 0.69 2.08
C ALA A 111 13.71 -0.52 2.24
N PRO A 112 15.06 -0.37 2.29
CA PRO A 112 15.96 -1.51 2.46
C PRO A 112 15.84 -2.19 3.84
N HIS A 113 15.38 -1.45 4.85
CA HIS A 113 15.40 -1.85 6.26
C HIS A 113 14.07 -2.42 6.77
N GLY A 114 12.99 -2.34 5.98
CA GLY A 114 11.69 -2.88 6.35
C GLY A 114 11.68 -4.40 6.48
N SER A 115 10.75 -4.92 7.29
CA SER A 115 10.50 -6.36 7.37
C SER A 115 10.08 -6.90 6.00
N PRO A 116 10.25 -8.22 5.73
CA PRO A 116 9.75 -8.82 4.49
C PRO A 116 8.25 -8.55 4.25
N GLN A 117 7.44 -8.57 5.31
CA GLN A 117 6.01 -8.27 5.25
C GLN A 117 5.75 -6.82 4.84
N ALA A 118 6.42 -5.87 5.46
CA ALA A 118 6.30 -4.45 5.12
C ALA A 118 6.76 -4.17 3.68
N LYS A 119 7.85 -4.81 3.24
CA LYS A 119 8.33 -4.71 1.85
C LYS A 119 7.29 -5.21 0.84
N LEU A 120 6.61 -6.32 1.12
CA LEU A 120 5.53 -6.83 0.27
C LEU A 120 4.38 -5.84 0.16
N VAL A 121 3.93 -5.27 1.28
CA VAL A 121 2.86 -4.26 1.29
C VAL A 121 3.27 -3.02 0.49
N LYS A 122 4.48 -2.49 0.72
CA LYS A 122 4.99 -1.32 -0.03
C LYS A 122 5.13 -1.60 -1.53
N LEU A 123 5.57 -2.80 -1.93
CA LEU A 123 5.67 -3.18 -3.35
C LEU A 123 4.28 -3.22 -4.00
N ALA A 124 3.30 -3.84 -3.34
CA ALA A 124 1.92 -3.88 -3.83
C ALA A 124 1.28 -2.48 -3.91
N ASP A 125 1.58 -1.59 -2.95
CA ASP A 125 1.17 -0.19 -2.99
C ASP A 125 1.71 0.52 -4.25
N LYS A 126 3.02 0.38 -4.52
CA LYS A 126 3.60 1.00 -5.72
C LYS A 126 3.01 0.43 -7.01
N ILE A 127 2.80 -0.89 -7.10
CA ILE A 127 2.14 -1.52 -8.24
C ILE A 127 0.73 -0.94 -8.45
N SER A 128 -0.09 -0.88 -7.40
CA SER A 128 -1.46 -0.38 -7.47
C SER A 128 -1.50 1.10 -7.86
N ASN A 129 -0.63 1.92 -7.27
CA ASN A 129 -0.57 3.34 -7.60
C ASN A 129 -0.11 3.60 -9.04
N LEU A 130 0.88 2.85 -9.58
CA LEU A 130 1.25 2.99 -10.99
C LEU A 130 0.11 2.57 -11.92
N ARG A 131 -0.63 1.52 -11.60
CA ARG A 131 -1.83 1.11 -12.37
C ARG A 131 -2.88 2.19 -12.38
N ASP A 132 -3.17 2.79 -11.24
CA ASP A 132 -4.17 3.86 -11.12
C ASP A 132 -3.76 5.08 -11.97
N ILE A 133 -2.49 5.49 -11.93
CA ILE A 133 -1.99 6.61 -12.74
C ILE A 133 -2.06 6.30 -14.24
N LEU A 134 -1.82 5.04 -14.65
CA LEU A 134 -1.91 4.63 -16.04
C LEU A 134 -3.35 4.56 -16.56
N ALA A 135 -4.30 4.14 -15.70
CA ALA A 135 -5.69 3.90 -16.07
C ALA A 135 -6.56 5.16 -15.93
N SER A 136 -6.42 5.88 -14.81
CA SER A 136 -7.23 7.05 -14.45
C SER A 136 -6.40 8.04 -13.63
N PRO A 137 -5.47 8.77 -14.28
CA PRO A 137 -4.60 9.69 -13.57
C PRO A 137 -5.40 10.83 -12.93
N PRO A 138 -4.92 11.43 -11.83
CA PRO A 138 -5.49 12.66 -11.30
C PRO A 138 -5.53 13.75 -12.37
N ALA A 139 -6.68 14.41 -12.51
CA ALA A 139 -6.93 15.36 -13.58
C ALA A 139 -5.98 16.58 -13.58
N ASP A 140 -5.44 16.94 -12.41
CA ASP A 140 -4.53 18.06 -12.19
C ASP A 140 -3.04 17.69 -12.33
N TRP A 141 -2.69 16.44 -12.72
CA TRP A 141 -1.32 16.02 -12.86
C TRP A 141 -0.79 16.22 -14.29
N SER A 142 0.26 17.02 -14.43
CA SER A 142 1.01 17.11 -15.68
C SER A 142 1.75 15.81 -16.01
N ALA A 143 2.19 15.65 -17.25
CA ALA A 143 3.00 14.51 -17.68
C ALA A 143 4.29 14.38 -16.84
N GLU A 144 4.97 15.51 -16.60
CA GLU A 144 6.19 15.57 -15.80
C GLU A 144 5.94 15.10 -14.35
N ARG A 145 4.81 15.48 -13.76
CA ARG A 145 4.44 15.05 -12.40
C ARG A 145 4.17 13.56 -12.34
N LYS A 146 3.51 12.99 -13.35
CA LYS A 146 3.29 11.55 -13.46
C LYS A 146 4.64 10.82 -13.59
N GLN A 147 5.51 11.24 -14.49
CA GLN A 147 6.85 10.66 -14.67
C GLN A 147 7.67 10.74 -13.39
N ALA A 148 7.70 11.90 -12.72
CA ALA A 148 8.38 12.06 -11.43
C ALA A 148 7.85 11.14 -10.34
N TYR A 149 6.54 10.81 -10.36
CA TYR A 149 5.97 9.84 -9.44
C TYR A 149 6.49 8.42 -9.73
N PHE A 150 6.55 8.03 -11.02
CA PHE A 150 7.09 6.73 -11.43
C PHE A 150 8.57 6.58 -11.04
N ASP A 151 9.38 7.61 -11.26
CA ASP A 151 10.81 7.60 -10.92
C ASP A 151 11.02 7.51 -9.41
N TRP A 152 10.22 8.23 -8.62
CA TRP A 152 10.24 8.10 -7.17
C TRP A 152 9.80 6.70 -6.71
N ALA A 153 8.74 6.15 -7.28
CA ALA A 153 8.29 4.79 -6.97
C ALA A 153 9.38 3.75 -7.27
N ALA A 154 10.10 3.91 -8.40
CA ALA A 154 11.23 3.05 -8.74
C ALA A 154 12.38 3.16 -7.74
N ALA A 155 12.68 4.36 -7.23
CA ALA A 155 13.69 4.56 -6.19
C ALA A 155 13.31 3.85 -4.88
N VAL A 156 12.04 3.89 -4.48
CA VAL A 156 11.55 3.13 -3.32
C VAL A 156 11.67 1.62 -3.56
N VAL A 157 11.20 1.13 -4.72
CA VAL A 157 11.21 -0.30 -5.06
C VAL A 157 12.63 -0.85 -5.16
N ALA A 158 13.62 -0.04 -5.54
CA ALA A 158 15.03 -0.45 -5.52
C ALA A 158 15.46 -0.98 -4.15
N GLY A 159 14.98 -0.37 -3.05
CA GLY A 159 15.23 -0.82 -1.68
C GLY A 159 14.40 -2.03 -1.22
N LEU A 160 13.35 -2.40 -1.98
CA LEU A 160 12.50 -3.54 -1.69
C LEU A 160 12.93 -4.82 -2.42
N ARG A 161 13.86 -4.71 -3.38
CA ARG A 161 14.27 -5.81 -4.26
C ARG A 161 14.72 -7.05 -3.49
N GLY A 162 14.39 -8.21 -4.04
CA GLY A 162 14.67 -9.52 -3.45
C GLY A 162 13.53 -10.06 -2.58
N VAL A 163 12.46 -9.28 -2.35
CA VAL A 163 11.33 -9.73 -1.54
C VAL A 163 10.37 -10.64 -2.31
N HIS A 164 10.12 -10.33 -3.60
CA HIS A 164 9.21 -11.11 -4.43
C HIS A 164 9.46 -10.91 -5.93
N PRO A 165 10.29 -11.76 -6.58
CA PRO A 165 10.68 -11.58 -7.98
C PRO A 165 9.51 -11.44 -8.97
N GLY A 166 8.41 -12.18 -8.76
CA GLY A 166 7.22 -12.09 -9.63
C GLY A 166 6.54 -10.72 -9.58
N LEU A 167 6.31 -10.17 -8.38
CA LEU A 167 5.72 -8.85 -8.22
C LEU A 167 6.70 -7.73 -8.65
N GLU A 168 8.00 -7.94 -8.46
CA GLU A 168 9.02 -7.01 -8.95
C GLU A 168 8.99 -6.92 -10.48
N ALA A 169 8.82 -8.05 -11.18
CA ALA A 169 8.65 -8.06 -12.63
C ALA A 169 7.35 -7.35 -13.08
N VAL A 170 6.26 -7.50 -12.32
CA VAL A 170 5.01 -6.74 -12.57
C VAL A 170 5.28 -5.24 -12.45
N PHE A 171 5.97 -4.80 -11.38
CA PHE A 171 6.33 -3.40 -11.20
C PHE A 171 7.19 -2.88 -12.37
N ASP A 172 8.21 -3.64 -12.79
CA ASP A 172 9.11 -3.25 -13.87
C ASP A 172 8.35 -3.08 -15.19
N GLY A 173 7.40 -3.96 -15.49
CA GLY A 173 6.52 -3.84 -16.65
C GLY A 173 5.66 -2.58 -16.64
N LEU A 174 5.15 -2.19 -15.47
CA LEU A 174 4.40 -0.94 -15.29
C LEU A 174 5.31 0.28 -15.43
N TYR A 175 6.48 0.25 -14.79
CA TYR A 175 7.46 1.34 -14.86
C TYR A 175 7.93 1.63 -16.29
N ALA A 176 8.11 0.59 -17.11
CA ALA A 176 8.50 0.74 -18.51
C ALA A 176 7.49 1.56 -19.34
N ARG A 177 6.22 1.61 -18.91
CA ARG A 177 5.13 2.35 -19.59
C ARG A 177 5.16 3.86 -19.32
N ARG A 178 6.00 4.36 -18.41
CA ARG A 178 6.06 5.78 -18.04
C ARG A 178 6.34 6.72 -19.21
N LEU A 179 7.05 6.25 -20.24
CA LEU A 179 7.39 7.04 -21.41
C LEU A 179 6.17 7.38 -22.30
N GLY A 180 5.05 6.66 -22.11
CA GLY A 180 3.78 6.91 -22.79
C GLY A 180 2.81 7.81 -22.01
N LEU A 181 3.26 8.44 -20.92
CA LEU A 181 2.44 9.32 -20.07
C LEU A 181 2.41 10.78 -20.61
N GLY A 182 2.19 10.92 -21.89
CA GLY A 182 2.05 12.20 -22.57
C GLY A 182 0.67 12.82 -22.47
#